data_ed6ab22dbea3de95a17ff110954fb80f
#
_entry.id   ed6ab22dbea3de95a17ff110954fb80f
#
_cell.length_a   1.000
_cell.length_b   1.000
_cell.length_c   1.000
_cell.angle_alpha   90.00
_cell.angle_beta   90.00
_cell.angle_gamma   90.00
#
_symmetry.space_group_name_H-M   'P 1'
#
loop_
_entity.id
_entity.type
_entity.pdbx_description
1 polymer ?
#
loop_
_entity_poly.entity_id
_entity_poly.type
_entity_poly.pdbx_seq_one_letter_code
_entity_poly.pdbx_strand_id
1 'polypeptide(L)'
;VHHFAMLAGYGAEAFHPYLAFETLAAMQEQLPADLTHAEACKRFTKSVAKGLLKVMSKMGISTYQSYCGAQIFEAIGLNSAFVDRYFTGTPTRVEGAGLAEIAEEAVRWHRQAYGDAPLYRTALDAGGDYAYRVRGEEHMWTPQSIAKLQHATRTGSSQTYKEYAALINDQNERLMTLRGLFEIKKAAAPIPLEEVEAAKAIVKRFATGAMSLGSISTE
;
A
#
# COMPACT_ATOMS: atom_id res chain seq x y z
N VAL A 1 9.09 -8.95 -3.63
CA VAL A 1 10.36 -8.42 -4.17
C VAL A 1 11.03 -7.48 -3.17
N HIS A 2 10.32 -6.47 -2.63
CA HIS A 2 10.92 -5.49 -1.72
C HIS A 2 11.50 -6.10 -0.44
N HIS A 3 10.88 -7.12 0.14
CA HIS A 3 11.44 -7.84 1.30
C HIS A 3 12.80 -8.47 0.96
N PHE A 4 12.95 -9.08 -0.21
CA PHE A 4 14.25 -9.62 -0.66
C PHE A 4 15.27 -8.51 -0.89
N ALA A 5 14.86 -7.40 -1.49
CA ALA A 5 15.72 -6.25 -1.70
C ALA A 5 16.22 -5.67 -0.35
N MET A 6 15.33 -5.58 0.64
CA MET A 6 15.68 -5.09 1.98
C MET A 6 16.64 -6.04 2.68
N LEU A 7 16.36 -7.35 2.70
CA LEU A 7 17.26 -8.35 3.28
C LEU A 7 18.64 -8.32 2.62
N ALA A 8 18.70 -8.25 1.28
CA ALA A 8 19.94 -8.10 0.55
C ALA A 8 20.70 -6.83 0.94
N GLY A 9 20.01 -5.71 1.03
CA GLY A 9 20.59 -4.43 1.44
C GLY A 9 21.16 -4.45 2.86
N TYR A 10 20.64 -5.28 3.74
CA TYR A 10 21.18 -5.55 5.07
C TYR A 10 22.17 -6.71 5.12
N GLY A 11 22.61 -7.26 3.98
CA GLY A 11 23.72 -8.19 3.88
C GLY A 11 23.35 -9.65 3.65
N ALA A 12 22.09 -9.99 3.39
CA ALA A 12 21.73 -11.37 3.07
C ALA A 12 22.21 -11.74 1.66
N GLU A 13 23.10 -12.71 1.57
CA GLU A 13 23.66 -13.20 0.30
C GLU A 13 22.79 -14.28 -0.35
N ALA A 14 22.03 -15.02 0.46
CA ALA A 14 21.12 -16.07 0.00
C ALA A 14 19.78 -16.03 0.73
N PHE A 15 18.73 -16.48 0.05
CA PHE A 15 17.38 -16.53 0.57
C PHE A 15 16.80 -17.93 0.40
N HIS A 16 16.09 -18.40 1.43
CA HIS A 16 15.29 -19.61 1.34
C HIS A 16 13.82 -19.33 1.67
N PRO A 17 13.00 -18.92 0.68
CA PRO A 17 11.59 -18.60 0.90
C PRO A 17 10.72 -19.87 1.00
N TYR A 18 11.01 -20.72 1.98
CA TYR A 18 10.39 -22.04 2.13
C TYR A 18 8.87 -21.95 2.21
N LEU A 19 8.32 -20.98 2.94
CA LEU A 19 6.88 -20.81 3.07
C LEU A 19 6.22 -20.46 1.74
N ALA A 20 6.86 -19.64 0.89
CA ALA A 20 6.37 -19.36 -0.45
C ALA A 20 6.34 -20.62 -1.33
N PHE A 21 7.35 -21.48 -1.23
CA PHE A 21 7.38 -22.73 -1.97
C PHE A 21 6.31 -23.71 -1.50
N GLU A 22 6.10 -23.84 -0.20
CA GLU A 22 5.03 -24.67 0.36
C GLU A 22 3.64 -24.11 0.02
N THR A 23 3.49 -22.79 0.02
CA THR A 23 2.24 -22.14 -0.43
C THR A 23 1.95 -22.48 -1.90
N LEU A 24 2.96 -22.43 -2.78
CA LEU A 24 2.81 -22.84 -4.18
C LEU A 24 2.41 -24.33 -4.31
N ALA A 25 2.95 -25.19 -3.45
CA ALA A 25 2.54 -26.60 -3.40
C ALA A 25 1.06 -26.75 -2.97
N ALA A 26 0.67 -26.05 -1.92
CA ALA A 26 -0.72 -26.08 -1.44
C ALA A 26 -1.73 -25.49 -2.44
N MET A 27 -1.29 -24.58 -3.30
CA MET A 27 -2.11 -23.95 -4.34
C MET A 27 -2.11 -24.72 -5.67
N GLN A 28 -1.51 -25.90 -5.77
CA GLN A 28 -1.31 -26.62 -7.03
C GLN A 28 -2.61 -26.81 -7.81
N GLU A 29 -3.71 -27.10 -7.14
CA GLU A 29 -5.04 -27.27 -7.77
C GLU A 29 -5.62 -25.98 -8.36
N GLN A 30 -5.12 -24.80 -7.89
CA GLN A 30 -5.54 -23.48 -8.38
C GLN A 30 -4.65 -22.97 -9.51
N LEU A 31 -3.55 -23.65 -9.78
CA LEU A 31 -2.62 -23.32 -10.86
C LEU A 31 -3.04 -24.00 -12.15
N PRO A 32 -2.59 -23.53 -13.33
CA PRO A 32 -2.81 -24.23 -14.59
C PRO A 32 -2.38 -25.70 -14.50
N ALA A 33 -3.20 -26.60 -15.02
CA ALA A 33 -3.01 -28.06 -14.89
C ALA A 33 -1.68 -28.58 -15.48
N ASP A 34 -1.12 -27.85 -16.43
CA ASP A 34 0.18 -28.16 -17.06
C ASP A 34 1.38 -27.60 -16.28
N LEU A 35 1.14 -26.80 -15.23
CA LEU A 35 2.19 -26.17 -14.44
C LEU A 35 2.57 -27.06 -13.26
N THR A 36 3.72 -27.70 -13.32
CA THR A 36 4.24 -28.50 -12.22
C THR A 36 4.72 -27.58 -11.06
N HIS A 37 4.71 -28.09 -9.83
CA HIS A 37 5.23 -27.38 -8.66
C HIS A 37 6.68 -26.89 -8.86
N ALA A 38 7.54 -27.73 -9.43
CA ALA A 38 8.93 -27.34 -9.70
C ALA A 38 9.04 -26.16 -10.67
N GLU A 39 8.21 -26.15 -11.72
CA GLU A 39 8.18 -25.04 -12.66
C GLU A 39 7.56 -23.78 -12.03
N ALA A 40 6.54 -23.92 -11.18
CA ALA A 40 5.97 -22.81 -10.42
C ALA A 40 7.04 -22.15 -9.51
N CYS A 41 7.79 -22.93 -8.75
CA CYS A 41 8.90 -22.45 -7.93
C CYS A 41 9.98 -21.76 -8.76
N LYS A 42 10.33 -22.32 -9.91
CA LYS A 42 11.30 -21.71 -10.85
C LYS A 42 10.81 -20.36 -11.38
N ARG A 43 9.53 -20.26 -11.75
CA ARG A 43 8.92 -19.00 -12.20
C ARG A 43 8.87 -17.97 -11.09
N PHE A 44 8.53 -18.37 -9.86
CA PHE A 44 8.56 -17.52 -8.68
C PHE A 44 9.98 -16.96 -8.47
N THR A 45 10.99 -17.82 -8.41
CA THR A 45 12.40 -17.43 -8.22
C THR A 45 12.84 -16.46 -9.32
N LYS A 46 12.53 -16.76 -10.59
CA LYS A 46 12.85 -15.89 -11.73
C LYS A 46 12.17 -14.53 -11.63
N SER A 47 10.93 -14.48 -11.14
CA SER A 47 10.19 -13.23 -10.97
C SER A 47 10.78 -12.37 -9.85
N VAL A 48 11.14 -12.99 -8.73
CA VAL A 48 11.85 -12.30 -7.63
C VAL A 48 13.19 -11.75 -8.10
N ALA A 49 13.99 -12.56 -8.79
CA ALA A 49 15.28 -12.14 -9.33
C ALA A 49 15.16 -10.95 -10.29
N LYS A 50 14.20 -11.01 -11.24
CA LYS A 50 13.91 -9.87 -12.14
C LYS A 50 13.49 -8.63 -11.39
N GLY A 51 12.68 -8.77 -10.34
CA GLY A 51 12.25 -7.68 -9.51
C GLY A 51 13.41 -7.05 -8.74
N LEU A 52 14.30 -7.85 -8.18
CA LEU A 52 15.50 -7.37 -7.49
C LEU A 52 16.43 -6.61 -8.43
N LEU A 53 16.69 -7.14 -9.62
CA LEU A 53 17.48 -6.43 -10.65
C LEU A 53 16.86 -5.09 -11.04
N LYS A 54 15.52 -5.00 -11.07
CA LYS A 54 14.82 -3.74 -11.30
C LYS A 54 15.04 -2.72 -10.19
N VAL A 55 14.99 -3.15 -8.93
CA VAL A 55 15.27 -2.30 -7.76
C VAL A 55 16.70 -1.78 -7.82
N MET A 56 17.67 -2.67 -8.04
CA MET A 56 19.08 -2.30 -8.18
C MET A 56 19.30 -1.31 -9.33
N SER A 57 18.69 -1.57 -10.48
CA SER A 57 18.79 -0.68 -11.65
C SER A 57 18.27 0.73 -11.36
N LYS A 58 17.14 0.84 -10.63
CA LYS A 58 16.60 2.15 -10.23
C LYS A 58 17.49 2.89 -9.23
N MET A 59 18.25 2.15 -8.41
CA MET A 59 19.23 2.72 -7.49
C MET A 59 20.58 3.01 -8.14
N GLY A 60 20.77 2.65 -9.40
CA GLY A 60 22.03 2.82 -10.13
C GLY A 60 23.12 1.83 -9.72
N ILE A 61 22.78 0.69 -9.15
CA ILE A 61 23.73 -0.34 -8.68
C ILE A 61 23.70 -1.52 -9.66
N SER A 62 24.84 -1.79 -10.29
CA SER A 62 24.95 -2.77 -11.38
C SER A 62 25.22 -4.20 -10.95
N THR A 63 25.79 -4.41 -9.76
CA THR A 63 26.12 -5.75 -9.26
C THR A 63 25.47 -6.04 -7.92
N TYR A 64 25.06 -7.29 -7.71
CA TYR A 64 24.48 -7.71 -6.43
C TYR A 64 25.48 -7.55 -5.27
N GLN A 65 26.74 -7.82 -5.51
CA GLN A 65 27.80 -7.68 -4.52
C GLN A 65 27.95 -6.24 -4.00
N SER A 66 27.77 -5.26 -4.87
CA SER A 66 27.75 -3.85 -4.47
C SER A 66 26.47 -3.43 -3.78
N TYR A 67 25.37 -4.12 -4.03
CA TYR A 67 24.08 -3.87 -3.37
C TYR A 67 24.00 -4.53 -1.99
N CYS A 68 24.58 -5.74 -1.85
CA CYS A 68 24.54 -6.52 -0.63
C CYS A 68 25.23 -5.76 0.52
N GLY A 69 24.49 -5.50 1.59
CA GLY A 69 25.00 -4.74 2.73
C GLY A 69 25.15 -3.22 2.52
N ALA A 70 24.74 -2.68 1.39
CA ALA A 70 24.86 -1.25 1.12
C ALA A 70 23.95 -0.37 2.00
N GLN A 71 22.89 -0.92 2.59
CA GLN A 71 21.98 -0.24 3.53
C GLN A 71 21.42 1.10 3.01
N ILE A 72 21.07 1.16 1.74
CA ILE A 72 20.55 2.36 1.07
C ILE A 72 19.04 2.48 1.35
N PHE A 73 18.70 2.65 2.61
CA PHE A 73 17.32 2.73 3.10
C PHE A 73 17.17 3.93 4.03
N GLU A 74 15.93 4.35 4.19
CA GLU A 74 15.50 5.28 5.21
C GLU A 74 14.37 4.61 5.99
N ALA A 75 14.45 4.62 7.32
CA ALA A 75 13.36 4.19 8.17
C ALA A 75 12.32 5.31 8.27
N ILE A 76 11.05 4.97 8.04
CA ILE A 76 9.93 5.91 8.14
C ILE A 76 8.91 5.31 9.10
N GLY A 77 8.57 6.07 10.17
CA GLY A 77 7.60 5.62 11.15
C GLY A 77 8.15 4.63 12.18
N LEU A 78 9.47 4.56 12.33
CA LEU A 78 10.15 3.85 13.41
C LEU A 78 10.90 4.87 14.27
N ASN A 79 10.83 4.73 15.60
CA ASN A 79 11.55 5.64 16.48
C ASN A 79 13.06 5.40 16.43
N SER A 80 13.81 6.48 16.70
CA SER A 80 15.27 6.47 16.63
C SER A 80 15.90 5.44 17.57
N ALA A 81 15.39 5.28 18.78
CA ALA A 81 15.92 4.30 19.74
C ALA A 81 15.81 2.86 19.24
N PHE A 82 14.73 2.52 18.54
CA PHE A 82 14.55 1.21 17.90
C PHE A 82 15.52 1.03 16.72
N VAL A 83 15.62 2.05 15.87
CA VAL A 83 16.48 2.00 14.68
C VAL A 83 17.95 1.92 15.09
N ASP A 84 18.39 2.72 16.05
CA ASP A 84 19.79 2.70 16.55
C ASP A 84 20.17 1.33 17.12
N ARG A 85 19.23 0.66 17.75
CA ARG A 85 19.48 -0.65 18.36
C ARG A 85 19.50 -1.81 17.37
N TYR A 86 18.59 -1.82 16.41
CA TYR A 86 18.38 -2.98 15.53
C TYR A 86 18.78 -2.75 14.07
N PHE A 87 18.87 -1.50 13.65
CA PHE A 87 19.19 -1.08 12.29
C PHE A 87 20.26 0.03 12.29
N THR A 88 21.27 -0.13 13.14
CA THR A 88 22.33 0.85 13.33
C THR A 88 22.87 1.39 12.01
N GLY A 89 22.93 2.71 11.90
CA GLY A 89 23.39 3.40 10.68
C GLY A 89 22.32 3.68 9.64
N THR A 90 21.10 3.15 9.80
CA THR A 90 19.97 3.51 8.95
C THR A 90 19.41 4.87 9.38
N PRO A 91 19.29 5.87 8.49
CA PRO A 91 18.71 7.16 8.84
C PRO A 91 17.21 7.01 9.14
N THR A 92 16.73 7.71 10.17
CA THR A 92 15.31 7.87 10.47
C THR A 92 15.00 9.34 10.67
N ARG A 93 14.04 9.89 9.95
CA ARG A 93 13.62 11.30 10.02
C ARG A 93 12.18 11.45 10.44
N VAL A 94 11.42 10.37 10.41
CA VAL A 94 10.01 10.33 10.80
C VAL A 94 9.89 9.35 11.93
N GLU A 95 9.78 9.85 13.15
CA GLU A 95 9.58 9.07 14.36
C GLU A 95 8.25 8.30 14.31
N GLY A 96 8.15 7.23 15.07
CA GLY A 96 6.92 6.42 15.11
C GLY A 96 7.02 5.24 16.08
N ALA A 97 6.64 4.06 15.58
CA ALA A 97 6.57 2.84 16.37
C ALA A 97 7.93 2.43 16.95
N GLY A 98 7.89 1.96 18.19
CA GLY A 98 9.01 1.38 18.89
C GLY A 98 8.88 -0.13 19.04
N LEU A 99 9.68 -0.70 19.93
CA LEU A 99 9.72 -2.14 20.16
C LEU A 99 8.37 -2.69 20.66
N ALA A 100 7.65 -1.93 21.48
CA ALA A 100 6.38 -2.38 22.07
C ALA A 100 5.31 -2.57 20.99
N GLU A 101 5.18 -1.63 20.09
CA GLU A 101 4.21 -1.66 18.98
C GLU A 101 4.52 -2.79 18.01
N ILE A 102 5.80 -2.98 17.67
CA ILE A 102 6.25 -4.07 16.78
C ILE A 102 6.02 -5.44 17.44
N ALA A 103 6.28 -5.54 18.74
CA ALA A 103 6.03 -6.77 19.49
C ALA A 103 4.54 -7.10 19.56
N GLU A 104 3.68 -6.08 19.78
CA GLU A 104 2.24 -6.27 19.77
C GLU A 104 1.72 -6.76 18.41
N GLU A 105 2.23 -6.20 17.32
CA GLU A 105 1.88 -6.63 15.96
C GLU A 105 2.26 -8.09 15.72
N ALA A 106 3.47 -8.49 16.10
CA ALA A 106 3.92 -9.88 16.02
C ALA A 106 3.05 -10.83 16.85
N VAL A 107 2.63 -10.40 18.05
CA VAL A 107 1.71 -11.17 18.91
C VAL A 107 0.32 -11.30 18.27
N ARG A 108 -0.18 -10.25 17.63
CA ARG A 108 -1.45 -10.31 16.90
C ARG A 108 -1.41 -11.33 15.77
N TRP A 109 -0.35 -11.32 14.96
CA TRP A 109 -0.16 -12.31 13.89
C TRP A 109 -0.05 -13.72 14.42
N HIS A 110 0.70 -13.91 15.50
CA HIS A 110 0.80 -15.21 16.16
C HIS A 110 -0.57 -15.72 16.67
N ARG A 111 -1.35 -14.86 17.32
CA ARG A 111 -2.70 -15.21 17.78
C ARG A 111 -3.64 -15.55 16.62
N GLN A 112 -3.54 -14.83 15.51
CA GLN A 112 -4.32 -15.11 14.31
C GLN A 112 -3.96 -16.49 13.72
N ALA A 113 -2.67 -16.82 13.66
CA ALA A 113 -2.19 -18.08 13.10
C ALA A 113 -2.50 -19.30 14.00
N TYR A 114 -2.38 -19.15 15.32
CA TYR A 114 -2.43 -20.26 16.28
C TYR A 114 -3.56 -20.15 17.30
N GLY A 115 -4.44 -19.18 17.16
CA GLY A 115 -5.58 -18.99 18.06
C GLY A 115 -6.65 -20.08 17.92
N ASP A 116 -7.49 -20.22 18.95
CA ASP A 116 -8.50 -21.28 19.06
C ASP A 116 -9.80 -21.03 18.28
N ALA A 117 -9.83 -20.11 17.33
CA ALA A 117 -11.00 -19.86 16.51
C ALA A 117 -11.17 -20.95 15.43
N PRO A 118 -12.07 -21.94 15.65
CA PRO A 118 -12.11 -23.14 14.79
C PRO A 118 -12.59 -22.86 13.37
N LEU A 119 -13.31 -21.77 13.16
CA LEU A 119 -13.99 -21.45 11.89
C LEU A 119 -13.06 -20.95 10.78
N TYR A 120 -11.80 -20.61 11.08
CA TYR A 120 -10.92 -19.94 10.11
C TYR A 120 -9.57 -20.64 9.89
N ARG A 121 -9.33 -21.79 10.52
CA ARG A 121 -8.04 -22.51 10.44
C ARG A 121 -7.67 -22.98 9.03
N THR A 122 -8.63 -23.08 8.12
CA THR A 122 -8.41 -23.56 6.75
C THR A 122 -8.65 -22.48 5.68
N ALA A 123 -9.12 -21.30 6.07
CA ALA A 123 -9.40 -20.22 5.14
C ALA A 123 -8.36 -19.11 5.33
N LEU A 124 -7.76 -18.68 4.23
CA LEU A 124 -6.95 -17.46 4.22
C LEU A 124 -7.85 -16.25 4.38
N ASP A 125 -7.32 -15.18 4.96
CA ASP A 125 -7.99 -13.89 5.01
C ASP A 125 -8.37 -13.44 3.59
N ALA A 126 -9.46 -12.66 3.49
CA ALA A 126 -9.94 -12.17 2.21
C ALA A 126 -8.89 -11.31 1.47
N GLY A 127 -7.89 -10.81 2.19
CA GLY A 127 -6.86 -9.92 1.67
C GLY A 127 -7.47 -8.57 1.29
N GLY A 128 -7.11 -8.08 0.12
CA GLY A 128 -7.69 -6.85 -0.41
C GLY A 128 -6.74 -5.66 -0.42
N ASP A 129 -5.45 -5.86 -0.21
CA ASP A 129 -4.43 -4.78 -0.20
C ASP A 129 -4.40 -4.01 -1.52
N TYR A 130 -4.51 -4.73 -2.64
CA TYR A 130 -4.38 -4.14 -3.98
C TYR A 130 -5.70 -3.98 -4.72
N ALA A 131 -6.68 -4.81 -4.39
CA ALA A 131 -8.00 -4.76 -5.00
C ALA A 131 -9.07 -4.96 -3.92
N TYR A 132 -10.15 -4.21 -4.02
CA TYR A 132 -11.27 -4.34 -3.10
C TYR A 132 -11.78 -5.78 -3.04
N ARG A 133 -11.95 -6.30 -1.82
CA ARG A 133 -12.55 -7.60 -1.51
C ARG A 133 -13.62 -7.42 -0.45
N VAL A 134 -14.71 -8.10 -0.62
CA VAL A 134 -15.75 -8.16 0.41
C VAL A 134 -15.16 -8.83 1.66
N ARG A 135 -15.27 -8.19 2.81
CA ARG A 135 -14.63 -8.60 4.09
C ARG A 135 -13.10 -8.57 4.09
N GLY A 136 -12.48 -7.96 3.07
CA GLY A 136 -11.05 -7.71 3.04
C GLY A 136 -10.70 -6.38 3.69
N GLU A 137 -9.50 -5.88 3.37
CA GLU A 137 -9.04 -4.59 3.84
C GLU A 137 -9.95 -3.44 3.41
N GLU A 138 -10.07 -2.44 4.26
CA GLU A 138 -10.84 -1.25 3.94
C GLU A 138 -10.10 -0.37 2.92
N HIS A 139 -10.84 0.11 1.93
CA HIS A 139 -10.34 1.01 0.89
C HIS A 139 -11.03 2.36 1.00
N MET A 140 -10.30 3.43 0.71
CA MET A 140 -10.89 4.75 0.54
C MET A 140 -11.79 4.80 -0.70
N TRP A 141 -11.39 4.14 -1.77
CA TRP A 141 -12.17 3.97 -2.99
C TRP A 141 -12.89 2.62 -2.97
N THR A 142 -14.20 2.66 -2.77
CA THR A 142 -15.05 1.48 -2.73
C THR A 142 -15.92 1.40 -3.99
N PRO A 143 -16.45 0.23 -4.34
CA PRO A 143 -17.45 0.13 -5.43
C PRO A 143 -18.60 1.11 -5.27
N GLN A 144 -19.03 1.37 -4.03
CA GLN A 144 -20.10 2.32 -3.74
C GLN A 144 -19.70 3.78 -4.05
N SER A 145 -18.53 4.22 -3.59
CA SER A 145 -18.06 5.58 -3.83
C SER A 145 -17.82 5.83 -5.32
N ILE A 146 -17.26 4.85 -6.04
CA ILE A 146 -17.03 4.92 -7.48
C ILE A 146 -18.36 5.00 -8.23
N ALA A 147 -19.31 4.11 -7.93
CA ALA A 147 -20.63 4.11 -8.57
C ALA A 147 -21.39 5.43 -8.37
N LYS A 148 -21.35 6.00 -7.17
CA LYS A 148 -21.99 7.30 -6.89
C LYS A 148 -21.33 8.43 -7.66
N LEU A 149 -20.00 8.48 -7.72
CA LEU A 149 -19.29 9.51 -8.48
C LEU A 149 -19.63 9.41 -9.97
N GLN A 150 -19.56 8.22 -10.56
CA GLN A 150 -19.88 7.99 -11.97
C GLN A 150 -21.33 8.34 -12.28
N HIS A 151 -22.27 7.94 -11.43
CA HIS A 151 -23.67 8.29 -11.60
C HIS A 151 -23.89 9.81 -11.54
N ALA A 152 -23.33 10.48 -10.54
CA ALA A 152 -23.45 11.92 -10.38
C ALA A 152 -22.93 12.69 -11.60
N THR A 153 -21.77 12.29 -12.13
CA THR A 153 -21.14 12.95 -13.30
C THR A 153 -21.91 12.70 -14.58
N ARG A 154 -22.39 11.49 -14.83
CA ARG A 154 -23.15 11.12 -16.02
C ARG A 154 -24.55 11.78 -16.10
N THR A 155 -25.20 11.91 -14.95
CA THR A 155 -26.57 12.44 -14.87
C THR A 155 -26.63 13.92 -14.51
N GLY A 156 -25.53 14.53 -14.11
CA GLY A 156 -25.51 15.89 -13.56
C GLY A 156 -26.21 16.01 -12.20
N SER A 157 -26.39 14.91 -11.47
CA SER A 157 -27.13 14.88 -10.21
C SER A 157 -26.29 15.45 -9.05
N SER A 158 -26.60 16.68 -8.65
CA SER A 158 -25.98 17.30 -7.47
C SER A 158 -26.32 16.57 -6.17
N GLN A 159 -27.49 15.93 -6.09
CA GLN A 159 -27.87 15.12 -4.92
C GLN A 159 -26.95 13.91 -4.76
N THR A 160 -26.76 13.15 -5.83
CA THR A 160 -25.86 11.98 -5.81
C THR A 160 -24.41 12.39 -5.54
N TYR A 161 -23.99 13.56 -6.05
CA TYR A 161 -22.67 14.10 -5.74
C TYR A 161 -22.49 14.43 -4.27
N LYS A 162 -23.51 14.99 -3.60
CA LYS A 162 -23.48 15.24 -2.16
C LYS A 162 -23.37 13.94 -1.36
N GLU A 163 -24.06 12.89 -1.79
CA GLU A 163 -23.94 11.57 -1.17
C GLU A 163 -22.54 10.97 -1.34
N TYR A 164 -21.95 11.12 -2.52
CA TYR A 164 -20.56 10.77 -2.75
C TYR A 164 -19.60 11.55 -1.84
N ALA A 165 -19.77 12.87 -1.77
CA ALA A 165 -18.94 13.74 -0.94
C ALA A 165 -19.04 13.38 0.55
N ALA A 166 -20.24 13.05 1.04
CA ALA A 166 -20.42 12.56 2.41
C ALA A 166 -19.64 11.28 2.65
N LEU A 167 -19.74 10.28 1.75
CA LEU A 167 -18.98 9.03 1.87
C LEU A 167 -17.45 9.27 1.97
N ILE A 168 -16.92 10.19 1.14
CA ILE A 168 -15.47 10.48 1.16
C ILE A 168 -15.09 11.25 2.42
N ASN A 169 -15.92 12.20 2.87
CA ASN A 169 -15.64 12.97 4.09
C ASN A 169 -15.73 12.11 5.35
N ASP A 170 -16.69 11.19 5.42
CA ASP A 170 -16.85 10.25 6.55
C ASP A 170 -15.62 9.34 6.71
N GLN A 171 -14.93 9.04 5.60
CA GLN A 171 -13.69 8.28 5.65
C GLN A 171 -12.54 9.03 6.33
N ASN A 172 -12.57 10.35 6.38
CA ASN A 172 -11.61 11.15 7.12
C ASN A 172 -11.71 10.90 8.63
N GLU A 173 -12.89 10.61 9.14
CA GLU A 173 -13.10 10.23 10.55
C GLU A 173 -12.45 8.87 10.88
N ARG A 174 -12.27 8.01 9.88
CA ARG A 174 -11.56 6.72 10.00
C ARG A 174 -10.06 6.84 9.79
N LEU A 175 -9.54 8.04 9.61
CA LEU A 175 -8.12 8.33 9.44
C LEU A 175 -7.45 7.58 8.27
N MET A 176 -8.18 7.35 7.20
CA MET A 176 -7.66 6.64 6.01
C MET A 176 -6.70 7.49 5.17
N THR A 177 -6.64 8.80 5.41
CA THR A 177 -5.72 9.74 4.76
C THR A 177 -5.14 10.72 5.76
N LEU A 178 -3.92 11.21 5.49
CA LEU A 178 -3.31 12.28 6.30
C LEU A 178 -4.17 13.55 6.31
N ARG A 179 -4.94 13.79 5.27
CA ARG A 179 -5.87 14.93 5.18
C ARG A 179 -6.92 14.92 6.28
N GLY A 180 -7.37 13.74 6.71
CA GLY A 180 -8.31 13.59 7.82
C GLY A 180 -7.76 14.05 9.18
N LEU A 181 -6.44 14.24 9.29
CA LEU A 181 -5.79 14.76 10.49
C LEU A 181 -5.74 16.30 10.55
N PHE A 182 -6.11 16.97 9.47
CA PHE A 182 -6.02 18.43 9.38
C PHE A 182 -7.39 19.09 9.53
N GLU A 183 -7.41 20.21 10.21
CA GLU A 183 -8.57 21.08 10.29
C GLU A 183 -8.32 22.38 9.51
N ILE A 184 -9.36 22.86 8.84
CA ILE A 184 -9.31 24.14 8.14
C ILE A 184 -9.44 25.26 9.17
N LYS A 185 -8.37 26.05 9.35
CA LYS A 185 -8.39 27.24 10.18
C LYS A 185 -9.20 28.32 9.47
N LYS A 186 -10.34 28.66 10.05
CA LYS A 186 -11.19 29.76 9.55
C LYS A 186 -10.54 31.11 9.84
N ALA A 187 -10.65 32.04 8.91
CA ALA A 187 -10.30 33.42 9.13
C ALA A 187 -11.24 34.08 10.16
N ALA A 188 -10.73 35.10 10.87
CA ALA A 188 -11.53 35.83 11.85
C ALA A 188 -12.71 36.62 11.23
N ALA A 189 -12.55 37.07 9.97
CA ALA A 189 -13.57 37.75 9.20
C ALA A 189 -13.66 37.19 7.80
N PRO A 190 -14.85 37.12 7.20
CA PRO A 190 -15.01 36.71 5.82
C PRO A 190 -14.40 37.73 4.86
N ILE A 191 -13.88 37.30 3.73
CA ILE A 191 -13.47 38.18 2.64
C ILE A 191 -14.70 38.54 1.77
N PRO A 192 -14.71 39.71 1.08
CA PRO A 192 -15.73 40.05 0.11
C PRO A 192 -15.86 39.00 -0.99
N LEU A 193 -17.07 38.80 -1.52
CA LEU A 193 -17.33 37.77 -2.53
C LEU A 193 -16.51 37.98 -3.79
N GLU A 194 -16.25 39.21 -4.18
CA GLU A 194 -15.45 39.61 -5.35
C GLU A 194 -13.97 39.22 -5.22
N GLU A 195 -13.48 39.04 -3.99
CA GLU A 195 -12.12 38.58 -3.70
C GLU A 195 -12.02 37.05 -3.66
N VAL A 196 -13.16 36.34 -3.64
CA VAL A 196 -13.17 34.89 -3.68
C VAL A 196 -12.79 34.39 -5.09
N GLU A 197 -11.82 33.50 -5.17
CA GLU A 197 -11.36 32.99 -6.44
C GLU A 197 -12.49 32.28 -7.19
N ALA A 198 -12.71 32.66 -8.45
CA ALA A 198 -13.78 32.08 -9.28
C ALA A 198 -13.46 30.63 -9.62
N ALA A 199 -14.48 29.76 -9.63
CA ALA A 199 -14.34 28.34 -9.96
C ALA A 199 -13.61 28.10 -11.29
N LYS A 200 -13.87 28.91 -12.32
CA LYS A 200 -13.15 28.83 -13.61
C LYS A 200 -11.64 29.09 -13.53
N ALA A 201 -11.18 29.79 -12.52
CA ALA A 201 -9.75 29.98 -12.28
C ALA A 201 -9.16 28.80 -11.51
N ILE A 202 -9.92 28.23 -10.55
CA ILE A 202 -9.53 27.04 -9.82
C ILE A 202 -9.35 25.84 -10.74
N VAL A 203 -10.29 25.56 -11.63
CA VAL A 203 -10.22 24.39 -12.52
C VAL A 203 -9.03 24.41 -13.49
N LYS A 204 -8.47 25.59 -13.78
CA LYS A 204 -7.25 25.71 -14.60
C LYS A 204 -5.99 25.13 -13.97
N ARG A 205 -6.01 24.89 -12.66
CA ARG A 205 -4.89 24.29 -11.91
C ARG A 205 -4.95 22.77 -11.87
N PHE A 206 -6.04 22.16 -12.33
CA PHE A 206 -6.16 20.71 -12.42
C PHE A 206 -5.57 20.23 -13.74
N ALA A 207 -4.74 19.21 -13.66
CA ALA A 207 -4.12 18.58 -14.80
C ALA A 207 -4.05 17.06 -14.61
N THR A 208 -4.02 16.32 -15.71
CA THR A 208 -3.78 14.88 -15.67
C THR A 208 -2.31 14.61 -15.40
N GLY A 209 -2.01 13.71 -14.46
CA GLY A 209 -0.62 13.37 -14.10
C GLY A 209 0.08 12.42 -15.06
N ALA A 210 -0.65 11.78 -15.96
CA ALA A 210 -0.15 10.81 -16.93
C ALA A 210 -0.77 11.05 -18.30
N MET A 211 -0.05 10.72 -19.36
CA MET A 211 -0.49 10.83 -20.75
C MET A 211 -0.90 9.47 -21.34
N SER A 212 -1.39 8.56 -20.51
CA SER A 212 -1.80 7.22 -20.89
C SER A 212 -3.29 7.02 -20.72
N LEU A 213 -3.81 5.91 -21.24
CA LEU A 213 -5.16 5.45 -21.01
C LEU A 213 -5.46 5.39 -19.50
N GLY A 214 -6.56 5.96 -19.06
CA GLY A 214 -6.94 6.09 -17.66
C GLY A 214 -6.67 7.46 -17.03
N SER A 215 -5.90 8.33 -17.69
CA SER A 215 -5.75 9.73 -17.26
C SER A 215 -7.03 10.54 -17.48
N ILE A 216 -7.71 10.27 -18.57
CA ILE A 216 -9.02 10.82 -18.96
C ILE A 216 -9.85 9.67 -19.53
N SER A 217 -11.10 9.57 -19.14
CA SER A 217 -12.07 8.64 -19.68
C SER A 217 -13.35 9.40 -20.09
N THR A 218 -14.23 8.73 -20.80
CA THR A 218 -15.56 9.25 -21.11
C THR A 218 -16.51 9.20 -19.90
N GLU A 219 -16.07 8.58 -18.83
CA GLU A 219 -16.77 8.48 -17.56
C GLU A 219 -16.36 9.61 -16.62
#